data_cc37b8de6b8b95670a6c5c15681fb40a
#
_entry.id   cc37b8de6b8b95670a6c5c15681fb40a
#
_cell.length_a   1.000
_cell.length_b   1.000
_cell.length_c   1.000
_cell.angle_alpha   90.00
_cell.angle_beta   90.00
_cell.angle_gamma   90.00
#
_symmetry.space_group_name_H-M   'P 1'
#
loop_
_entity.id
_entity.type
_entity.pdbx_description
1 polymer ?
#
loop_
_entity_poly.entity_id
_entity_poly.type
_entity_poly.pdbx_seq_one_letter_code
_entity_poly.pdbx_strand_id
1 'polypeptide(L)'
;AMDLGATPFQAITQVIVPQITPGIISGALIAFTMSFDDFIISYFATGKGVKNLSIMVYTMSKRVNPSINAISTLVVVLITTALLILNLMPLYREKHPKKPGHNKRMTIVFAVVVCLIGSYVFFKNNVAEKPYSGQTLRIYNWGEYTGENIIQDFEEETGAKVVMDNFDSNEQMYIKVANGESYDILVPSDYMIERLIQEDLLMELDTEKIQSALDLYVEDVLDLSYDPGNHYSVPYFWGSVGIVYDTNKVSLEELEEQGWNIFLNEKYKGDIYLYDSERDSFMMALKALGYSMNSDSETEIQEAYKWLIQCVQTMEPEIVTDEIIDNMAQARKALGLVYSGDATYIMSENEDVGYFEPLQGTNLRCDAMVIPKNAQNVELAYEFINYAAQYEGAYDNSSYVGYSSSNEEVLNEL
;
A
#
# COMPACT_ATOMS: atom_id res chain seq x y z
N ALA A 1 -32.83 -55.93 7.02
CA ALA A 1 -33.50 -55.20 5.94
C ALA A 1 -33.44 -55.99 4.60
N MET A 2 -32.25 -56.46 4.21
CA MET A 2 -32.11 -57.26 2.97
C MET A 2 -32.81 -58.60 3.08
N ASP A 3 -32.77 -59.30 4.23
CA ASP A 3 -33.49 -60.53 4.48
C ASP A 3 -35.02 -60.37 4.48
N LEU A 4 -35.53 -59.16 4.50
CA LEU A 4 -36.95 -58.81 4.41
C LEU A 4 -37.33 -58.25 3.02
N GLY A 5 -36.48 -58.46 1.99
CA GLY A 5 -36.75 -58.09 0.61
C GLY A 5 -36.43 -56.69 0.22
N ALA A 6 -35.71 -55.92 1.05
CA ALA A 6 -35.21 -54.57 0.68
C ALA A 6 -34.03 -54.68 -0.28
N THR A 7 -34.00 -53.80 -1.29
CA THR A 7 -32.84 -53.69 -2.18
C THR A 7 -31.63 -53.07 -1.43
N PRO A 8 -30.36 -53.35 -1.85
CA PRO A 8 -29.19 -52.76 -1.22
C PRO A 8 -29.28 -51.23 -1.12
N PHE A 9 -29.81 -50.56 -2.13
CA PHE A 9 -30.00 -49.13 -2.15
C PHE A 9 -31.04 -48.66 -1.10
N GLN A 10 -32.13 -49.37 -0.95
CA GLN A 10 -33.12 -49.08 0.12
C GLN A 10 -32.54 -49.31 1.51
N ALA A 11 -31.73 -50.37 1.72
CA ALA A 11 -31.08 -50.65 3.00
C ALA A 11 -30.09 -49.52 3.35
N ILE A 12 -29.32 -49.00 2.39
CA ILE A 12 -28.39 -47.91 2.59
C ILE A 12 -29.17 -46.61 2.90
N THR A 13 -30.11 -46.22 2.06
CA THR A 13 -30.73 -44.88 2.16
C THR A 13 -31.73 -44.77 3.30
N GLN A 14 -32.46 -45.84 3.62
CA GLN A 14 -33.53 -45.81 4.62
C GLN A 14 -33.12 -46.31 6.00
N VAL A 15 -32.02 -47.08 6.11
CA VAL A 15 -31.55 -47.62 7.40
C VAL A 15 -30.16 -47.06 7.77
N ILE A 16 -29.15 -47.20 6.92
CA ILE A 16 -27.77 -46.86 7.25
C ILE A 16 -27.57 -45.34 7.27
N VAL A 17 -27.91 -44.65 6.18
CA VAL A 17 -27.70 -43.19 6.06
C VAL A 17 -28.34 -42.42 7.21
N PRO A 18 -29.60 -42.66 7.61
CA PRO A 18 -30.19 -41.94 8.75
C PRO A 18 -29.46 -42.17 10.06
N GLN A 19 -28.86 -43.35 10.28
CA GLN A 19 -28.11 -43.65 11.51
C GLN A 19 -26.72 -42.98 11.55
N ILE A 20 -26.06 -42.83 10.39
CA ILE A 20 -24.75 -42.22 10.30
C ILE A 20 -24.80 -40.71 10.01
N THR A 21 -25.98 -40.15 9.71
CA THR A 21 -26.20 -38.73 9.38
C THR A 21 -25.59 -37.77 10.43
N PRO A 22 -25.70 -38.01 11.76
CA PRO A 22 -25.05 -37.15 12.75
C PRO A 22 -23.52 -37.13 12.61
N GLY A 23 -22.91 -38.27 12.27
CA GLY A 23 -21.46 -38.38 12.03
C GLY A 23 -21.06 -37.68 10.74
N ILE A 24 -21.86 -37.80 9.66
CA ILE A 24 -21.62 -37.11 8.39
C ILE A 24 -21.66 -35.57 8.59
N ILE A 25 -22.67 -35.08 9.32
CA ILE A 25 -22.81 -33.64 9.61
C ILE A 25 -21.61 -33.12 10.45
N SER A 26 -21.22 -33.88 11.49
CA SER A 26 -20.07 -33.53 12.33
C SER A 26 -18.78 -33.52 11.51
N GLY A 27 -18.54 -34.51 10.67
CA GLY A 27 -17.37 -34.57 9.78
C GLY A 27 -17.36 -33.42 8.75
N ALA A 28 -18.52 -33.10 8.17
CA ALA A 28 -18.65 -31.97 7.25
C ALA A 28 -18.35 -30.62 7.94
N LEU A 29 -18.81 -30.41 9.17
CA LEU A 29 -18.52 -29.20 9.95
C LEU A 29 -17.03 -29.09 10.32
N ILE A 30 -16.38 -30.19 10.68
CA ILE A 30 -14.95 -30.22 10.95
C ILE A 30 -14.16 -29.91 9.68
N ALA A 31 -14.51 -30.54 8.55
CA ALA A 31 -13.88 -30.29 7.25
C ALA A 31 -14.05 -28.83 6.81
N PHE A 32 -15.24 -28.26 7.03
CA PHE A 32 -15.50 -26.84 6.76
C PHE A 32 -14.62 -25.93 7.63
N THR A 33 -14.50 -26.21 8.94
CA THR A 33 -13.68 -25.42 9.87
C THR A 33 -12.20 -25.49 9.48
N MET A 34 -11.70 -26.69 9.17
CA MET A 34 -10.30 -26.88 8.74
C MET A 34 -10.03 -26.18 7.39
N SER A 35 -10.95 -26.25 6.43
CA SER A 35 -10.82 -25.55 5.14
C SER A 35 -10.84 -24.03 5.29
N PHE A 36 -11.50 -23.52 6.34
CA PHE A 36 -11.60 -22.09 6.61
C PHE A 36 -10.33 -21.53 7.26
N ASP A 37 -9.62 -22.35 8.04
CA ASP A 37 -8.43 -21.96 8.84
C ASP A 37 -7.11 -22.40 8.17
N ASP A 38 -7.14 -23.16 7.09
CA ASP A 38 -5.95 -23.69 6.43
C ASP A 38 -5.33 -22.68 5.45
N PHE A 39 -4.51 -21.78 6.00
CA PHE A 39 -3.74 -20.81 5.23
C PHE A 39 -2.70 -21.47 4.32
N ILE A 40 -1.88 -22.38 4.87
CA ILE A 40 -0.68 -22.89 4.16
C ILE A 40 -1.08 -23.66 2.90
N ILE A 41 -1.98 -24.64 3.01
CA ILE A 41 -2.41 -25.44 1.87
C ILE A 41 -3.17 -24.56 0.86
N SER A 42 -4.04 -23.68 1.35
CA SER A 42 -4.80 -22.79 0.49
C SER A 42 -3.92 -21.79 -0.25
N TYR A 43 -2.90 -21.22 0.39
CA TYR A 43 -1.99 -20.26 -0.23
C TYR A 43 -1.16 -20.88 -1.37
N PHE A 44 -0.67 -22.11 -1.18
CA PHE A 44 0.17 -22.77 -2.19
C PHE A 44 -0.61 -23.61 -3.21
N ALA A 45 -1.82 -24.06 -2.88
CA ALA A 45 -2.60 -24.97 -3.74
C ALA A 45 -3.69 -24.26 -4.57
N THR A 46 -4.13 -23.06 -4.20
CA THR A 46 -5.16 -22.33 -4.96
C THR A 46 -4.53 -21.46 -6.05
N GLY A 47 -5.00 -21.60 -7.28
CA GLY A 47 -4.62 -20.74 -8.41
C GLY A 47 -5.14 -19.29 -8.26
N LYS A 48 -4.72 -18.43 -9.17
CA LYS A 48 -5.15 -17.01 -9.21
C LYS A 48 -6.69 -16.90 -9.24
N GLY A 49 -7.26 -16.25 -8.23
CA GLY A 49 -8.67 -15.86 -8.21
C GLY A 49 -9.54 -16.46 -7.11
N VAL A 50 -9.05 -17.43 -6.34
CA VAL A 50 -9.82 -17.99 -5.20
C VAL A 50 -9.07 -17.65 -3.91
N LYS A 51 -9.65 -16.75 -3.10
CA LYS A 51 -9.10 -16.37 -1.80
C LYS A 51 -10.03 -16.88 -0.70
N ASN A 52 -9.51 -17.68 0.24
CA ASN A 52 -10.20 -17.98 1.49
C ASN A 52 -9.92 -16.85 2.53
N LEU A 53 -10.64 -16.89 3.65
CA LEU A 53 -10.49 -15.85 4.68
C LEU A 53 -9.07 -15.77 5.23
N SER A 54 -8.40 -16.91 5.41
CA SER A 54 -7.02 -16.98 5.93
C SER A 54 -6.02 -16.32 4.98
N ILE A 55 -6.18 -16.49 3.66
CA ILE A 55 -5.38 -15.80 2.65
C ILE A 55 -5.69 -14.30 2.66
N MET A 56 -6.96 -13.91 2.80
CA MET A 56 -7.34 -12.50 2.89
C MET A 56 -6.72 -11.82 4.12
N VAL A 57 -6.76 -12.47 5.28
CA VAL A 57 -6.16 -11.95 6.52
C VAL A 57 -4.64 -11.82 6.39
N TYR A 58 -3.97 -12.77 5.75
CA TYR A 58 -2.52 -12.73 5.54
C TYR A 58 -2.08 -11.68 4.53
N THR A 59 -2.86 -11.50 3.45
CA THR A 59 -2.56 -10.49 2.42
C THR A 59 -2.99 -9.07 2.82
N MET A 60 -3.77 -8.93 3.86
CA MET A 60 -4.03 -7.64 4.50
C MET A 60 -2.88 -7.33 5.43
N SER A 61 -2.11 -6.28 5.10
CA SER A 61 -0.97 -5.79 5.86
C SER A 61 -1.25 -5.71 7.38
N LYS A 62 -0.22 -5.85 8.15
CA LYS A 62 0.01 -5.86 9.62
C LYS A 62 -1.12 -5.51 10.63
N ARG A 63 -2.27 -4.96 10.21
CA ARG A 63 -3.46 -4.72 11.06
C ARG A 63 -4.69 -5.41 10.50
N VAL A 64 -5.23 -6.35 11.29
CA VAL A 64 -6.50 -7.02 10.97
C VAL A 64 -7.63 -6.03 11.18
N ASN A 65 -8.31 -5.67 10.11
CA ASN A 65 -9.50 -4.80 10.15
C ASN A 65 -10.49 -5.29 11.22
N PRO A 66 -10.99 -4.42 12.14
CA PRO A 66 -11.97 -4.77 13.16
C PRO A 66 -13.22 -5.50 12.60
N SER A 67 -13.63 -5.18 11.37
CA SER A 67 -14.75 -5.82 10.69
C SER A 67 -14.50 -7.31 10.42
N ILE A 68 -13.27 -7.72 10.10
CA ILE A 68 -12.88 -9.13 9.88
C ILE A 68 -12.90 -9.88 11.20
N ASN A 69 -12.39 -9.28 12.28
CA ASN A 69 -12.47 -9.84 13.62
C ASN A 69 -13.93 -10.04 14.05
N ALA A 70 -14.81 -9.07 13.77
CA ALA A 70 -16.23 -9.16 14.06
C ALA A 70 -16.89 -10.29 13.25
N ILE A 71 -16.63 -10.40 11.95
CA ILE A 71 -17.17 -11.47 11.09
C ILE A 71 -16.67 -12.83 11.56
N SER A 72 -15.37 -13.00 11.82
CA SER A 72 -14.77 -14.24 12.31
C SER A 72 -15.39 -14.66 13.64
N THR A 73 -15.54 -13.74 14.58
CA THR A 73 -16.19 -13.98 15.87
C THR A 73 -17.64 -14.42 15.69
N LEU A 74 -18.39 -13.75 14.82
CA LEU A 74 -19.79 -14.06 14.54
C LEU A 74 -19.95 -15.45 13.93
N VAL A 75 -19.08 -15.83 12.98
CA VAL A 75 -19.05 -17.17 12.37
C VAL A 75 -18.72 -18.24 13.41
N VAL A 76 -17.70 -18.04 14.24
CA VAL A 76 -17.34 -18.98 15.33
C VAL A 76 -18.48 -19.15 16.33
N VAL A 77 -19.10 -18.07 16.78
CA VAL A 77 -20.24 -18.11 17.69
C VAL A 77 -21.42 -18.86 17.06
N LEU A 78 -21.71 -18.64 15.79
CA LEU A 78 -22.80 -19.29 15.07
C LEU A 78 -22.56 -20.79 14.95
N ILE A 79 -21.36 -21.20 14.53
CA ILE A 79 -20.96 -22.62 14.41
C ILE A 79 -21.00 -23.31 15.78
N THR A 80 -20.42 -22.68 16.79
CA THR A 80 -20.38 -23.21 18.16
C THR A 80 -21.79 -23.40 18.72
N THR A 81 -22.66 -22.41 18.53
CA THR A 81 -24.03 -22.46 18.96
C THR A 81 -24.82 -23.57 18.22
N ALA A 82 -24.61 -23.71 16.92
CA ALA A 82 -25.21 -24.81 16.13
C ALA A 82 -24.76 -26.18 16.62
N LEU A 83 -23.45 -26.35 16.88
CA LEU A 83 -22.89 -27.61 17.43
C LEU A 83 -23.44 -27.94 18.82
N LEU A 84 -23.53 -26.94 19.71
CA LEU A 84 -24.10 -27.13 21.04
C LEU A 84 -25.57 -27.53 20.96
N ILE A 85 -26.34 -26.90 20.10
CA ILE A 85 -27.76 -27.27 19.88
C ILE A 85 -27.88 -28.71 19.35
N LEU A 86 -27.10 -29.06 18.34
CA LEU A 86 -27.13 -30.40 17.73
C LEU A 86 -26.70 -31.48 18.71
N ASN A 87 -25.70 -31.26 19.54
CA ASN A 87 -25.17 -32.25 20.49
C ASN A 87 -25.98 -32.35 21.80
N LEU A 88 -26.46 -31.21 22.32
CA LEU A 88 -27.21 -31.22 23.59
C LEU A 88 -28.69 -31.54 23.42
N MET A 89 -29.27 -31.28 22.24
CA MET A 89 -30.69 -31.54 21.98
C MET A 89 -31.08 -33.04 22.08
N PRO A 90 -30.30 -34.02 21.58
CA PRO A 90 -30.57 -35.45 21.77
C PRO A 90 -30.52 -35.85 23.25
N LEU A 91 -29.48 -35.41 23.99
CA LEU A 91 -29.34 -35.73 25.42
C LEU A 91 -30.47 -35.16 26.29
N TYR A 92 -30.98 -33.98 25.92
CA TYR A 92 -32.11 -33.35 26.61
C TYR A 92 -33.45 -34.09 26.27
N ARG A 93 -33.59 -34.61 25.03
CA ARG A 93 -34.77 -35.38 24.62
C ARG A 93 -34.84 -36.75 25.30
N GLU A 94 -33.70 -37.39 25.56
CA GLU A 94 -33.59 -38.68 26.27
C GLU A 94 -34.04 -38.59 27.73
N LYS A 95 -33.71 -37.49 28.39
CA LYS A 95 -34.08 -37.23 29.81
C LYS A 95 -35.54 -36.73 29.99
N HIS A 96 -36.21 -36.24 28.93
CA HIS A 96 -37.57 -35.68 29.00
C HIS A 96 -38.41 -36.13 27.80
N PRO A 97 -38.99 -37.35 27.81
CA PRO A 97 -39.89 -37.79 26.76
C PRO A 97 -41.18 -36.96 26.71
N LYS A 98 -41.43 -36.28 25.58
CA LYS A 98 -42.56 -35.38 25.39
C LYS A 98 -43.76 -36.03 24.75
N LYS A 99 -44.96 -35.61 25.22
CA LYS A 99 -46.22 -35.82 24.50
C LYS A 99 -46.25 -35.05 23.19
N PRO A 100 -46.89 -35.56 22.11
CA PRO A 100 -46.95 -34.90 20.82
C PRO A 100 -47.74 -33.59 20.90
N GLY A 101 -47.06 -32.49 20.93
CA GLY A 101 -47.63 -31.13 20.95
C GLY A 101 -46.68 -30.15 20.30
N HIS A 102 -47.24 -29.29 19.49
CA HIS A 102 -46.64 -28.27 18.63
C HIS A 102 -45.25 -27.75 19.06
N ASN A 103 -44.28 -27.78 18.17
CA ASN A 103 -42.87 -27.55 18.40
C ASN A 103 -42.57 -26.00 18.57
N LYS A 104 -43.14 -25.38 19.64
CA LYS A 104 -42.97 -23.92 19.92
C LYS A 104 -41.50 -23.45 19.92
N ARG A 105 -40.55 -24.35 20.26
CA ARG A 105 -39.10 -24.00 20.30
C ARG A 105 -38.50 -23.90 18.91
N MET A 106 -38.91 -24.75 17.95
CA MET A 106 -38.46 -24.66 16.57
C MET A 106 -39.00 -23.41 15.88
N THR A 107 -40.22 -23.02 16.26
CA THR A 107 -40.84 -21.76 15.81
C THR A 107 -40.10 -20.54 16.37
N ILE A 108 -39.60 -20.60 17.61
CA ILE A 108 -38.81 -19.50 18.23
C ILE A 108 -37.42 -19.37 17.55
N VAL A 109 -36.72 -20.50 17.30
CA VAL A 109 -35.42 -20.47 16.62
C VAL A 109 -35.61 -19.95 15.18
N PHE A 110 -36.63 -20.40 14.47
CA PHE A 110 -36.97 -19.90 13.14
C PHE A 110 -37.31 -18.40 13.16
N ALA A 111 -38.09 -17.96 14.14
CA ALA A 111 -38.42 -16.56 14.30
C ALA A 111 -37.20 -15.69 14.60
N VAL A 112 -36.24 -16.15 15.45
CA VAL A 112 -34.97 -15.45 15.72
C VAL A 112 -34.11 -15.34 14.46
N VAL A 113 -33.97 -16.43 13.68
CA VAL A 113 -33.23 -16.42 12.42
C VAL A 113 -33.89 -15.46 11.40
N VAL A 114 -35.21 -15.47 11.28
CA VAL A 114 -35.95 -14.55 10.40
C VAL A 114 -35.79 -13.09 10.88
N CYS A 115 -35.82 -12.84 12.19
CA CYS A 115 -35.56 -11.50 12.74
C CYS A 115 -34.13 -11.02 12.47
N LEU A 116 -33.12 -11.89 12.60
CA LEU A 116 -31.71 -11.57 12.29
C LEU A 116 -31.52 -11.27 10.80
N ILE A 117 -32.10 -12.11 9.92
CA ILE A 117 -32.09 -11.85 8.47
C ILE A 117 -32.87 -10.58 8.14
N GLY A 118 -34.02 -10.38 8.74
CA GLY A 118 -34.83 -9.17 8.57
C GLY A 118 -34.10 -7.91 9.05
N SER A 119 -33.41 -7.98 10.18
CA SER A 119 -32.57 -6.88 10.68
C SER A 119 -31.39 -6.60 9.72
N TYR A 120 -30.72 -7.63 9.24
CA TYR A 120 -29.63 -7.48 8.29
C TYR A 120 -30.10 -6.82 6.98
N VAL A 121 -31.23 -7.29 6.41
CA VAL A 121 -31.83 -6.70 5.20
C VAL A 121 -32.30 -5.28 5.44
N PHE A 122 -32.88 -5.01 6.61
CA PHE A 122 -33.31 -3.66 7.00
C PHE A 122 -32.12 -2.69 7.13
N PHE A 123 -31.04 -3.09 7.81
CA PHE A 123 -29.82 -2.29 7.91
C PHE A 123 -29.18 -2.09 6.53
N LYS A 124 -29.05 -3.12 5.72
CA LYS A 124 -28.48 -3.02 4.36
C LYS A 124 -29.26 -2.05 3.46
N ASN A 125 -30.59 -2.04 3.57
CA ASN A 125 -31.45 -1.19 2.73
C ASN A 125 -31.65 0.23 3.26
N ASN A 126 -31.23 0.55 4.52
CA ASN A 126 -31.35 1.86 5.12
C ASN A 126 -29.98 2.55 5.36
N VAL A 127 -28.88 1.96 4.92
CA VAL A 127 -27.62 2.69 4.81
C VAL A 127 -27.79 3.63 3.63
N ALA A 128 -27.72 4.95 3.89
CA ALA A 128 -27.74 5.97 2.84
C ALA A 128 -26.66 5.62 1.80
N GLU A 129 -27.03 5.60 0.52
CA GLU A 129 -26.03 5.44 -0.54
C GLU A 129 -25.03 6.59 -0.43
N LYS A 130 -23.75 6.24 -0.31
CA LYS A 130 -22.67 7.21 -0.28
C LYS A 130 -22.46 7.78 -1.70
N PRO A 131 -21.90 8.99 -1.83
CA PRO A 131 -21.86 9.74 -3.09
C PRO A 131 -21.28 8.94 -4.28
N TYR A 132 -20.29 8.10 -4.02
CA TYR A 132 -19.58 7.35 -5.07
C TYR A 132 -19.79 5.83 -4.98
N SER A 133 -20.88 5.38 -4.33
CA SER A 133 -21.20 3.95 -4.21
C SER A 133 -21.25 3.26 -5.58
N GLY A 134 -20.47 2.18 -5.74
CA GLY A 134 -20.41 1.39 -6.96
C GLY A 134 -19.42 1.91 -8.02
N GLN A 135 -18.76 3.05 -7.79
CA GLN A 135 -17.67 3.54 -8.63
C GLN A 135 -16.34 2.96 -8.18
N THR A 136 -15.38 2.88 -9.10
CA THR A 136 -14.03 2.35 -8.82
C THR A 136 -12.99 3.35 -9.29
N LEU A 137 -12.15 3.84 -8.37
CA LEU A 137 -11.00 4.68 -8.65
C LEU A 137 -9.79 3.79 -8.96
N ARG A 138 -9.13 3.99 -10.09
CA ARG A 138 -7.89 3.30 -10.45
C ARG A 138 -6.69 4.22 -10.29
N ILE A 139 -5.81 3.89 -9.36
CA ILE A 139 -4.59 4.66 -9.07
C ILE A 139 -3.38 3.84 -9.52
N TYR A 140 -2.40 4.48 -10.16
CA TYR A 140 -1.12 3.89 -10.50
C TYR A 140 -0.02 4.65 -9.76
N ASN A 141 0.57 4.02 -8.77
CA ASN A 141 1.50 4.62 -7.81
C ASN A 141 2.76 3.77 -7.65
N TRP A 142 3.74 4.28 -6.97
CA TRP A 142 4.92 3.53 -6.51
C TRP A 142 4.53 2.43 -5.52
N GLY A 143 5.38 1.41 -5.35
CA GLY A 143 5.24 0.43 -4.29
C GLY A 143 5.48 1.07 -2.91
N GLU A 144 4.73 0.64 -1.89
CA GLU A 144 4.85 1.12 -0.50
C GLU A 144 4.82 2.66 -0.35
N TYR A 145 4.07 3.36 -1.19
CA TYR A 145 4.06 4.82 -1.32
C TYR A 145 2.70 5.43 -0.96
N THR A 146 1.96 4.76 -0.10
CA THR A 146 0.62 5.17 0.35
C THR A 146 0.44 4.77 1.81
N GLY A 147 -0.15 5.62 2.61
CA GLY A 147 -0.45 5.37 4.02
C GLY A 147 -1.28 4.11 4.25
N GLU A 148 -1.20 3.60 5.46
CA GLU A 148 -1.80 2.29 5.80
C GLU A 148 -3.33 2.34 5.76
N ASN A 149 -3.93 3.48 6.13
CA ASN A 149 -5.38 3.59 6.34
C ASN A 149 -6.10 4.43 5.28
N ILE A 150 -5.41 5.35 4.61
CA ILE A 150 -6.01 6.35 3.71
C ILE A 150 -6.97 5.75 2.67
N ILE A 151 -6.63 4.60 2.10
CA ILE A 151 -7.47 3.94 1.09
C ILE A 151 -8.76 3.42 1.72
N GLN A 152 -8.65 2.76 2.88
CA GLN A 152 -9.81 2.23 3.57
C GLN A 152 -10.75 3.35 4.05
N ASP A 153 -10.17 4.40 4.63
CA ASP A 153 -10.93 5.52 5.17
C ASP A 153 -11.66 6.27 4.05
N PHE A 154 -10.98 6.49 2.91
CA PHE A 154 -11.60 7.05 1.71
C PHE A 154 -12.76 6.18 1.17
N GLU A 155 -12.58 4.86 1.09
CA GLU A 155 -13.66 3.93 0.69
C GLU A 155 -14.82 3.95 1.69
N GLU A 156 -14.50 4.04 3.00
CA GLU A 156 -15.53 4.13 4.04
C GLU A 156 -16.28 5.46 4.00
N GLU A 157 -15.64 6.57 3.65
CA GLU A 157 -16.29 7.88 3.56
C GLU A 157 -17.14 8.01 2.29
N THR A 158 -16.57 7.66 1.14
CA THR A 158 -17.17 7.93 -0.18
C THR A 158 -18.07 6.81 -0.70
N GLY A 159 -17.85 5.58 -0.26
CA GLY A 159 -18.50 4.38 -0.80
C GLY A 159 -17.93 3.90 -2.13
N ALA A 160 -16.92 4.57 -2.65
CA ALA A 160 -16.16 4.12 -3.80
C ALA A 160 -15.31 2.89 -3.47
N LYS A 161 -14.75 2.26 -4.49
CA LYS A 161 -13.71 1.24 -4.37
C LYS A 161 -12.42 1.78 -4.98
N VAL A 162 -11.29 1.62 -4.31
CA VAL A 162 -9.98 1.97 -4.84
C VAL A 162 -9.25 0.71 -5.32
N VAL A 163 -8.69 0.77 -6.51
CA VAL A 163 -7.80 -0.27 -7.07
C VAL A 163 -6.46 0.39 -7.35
N MET A 164 -5.44 -0.03 -6.62
CA MET A 164 -4.09 0.47 -6.77
C MET A 164 -3.24 -0.55 -7.53
N ASP A 165 -2.65 -0.11 -8.63
CA ASP A 165 -1.59 -0.81 -9.34
C ASP A 165 -0.26 -0.12 -9.00
N ASN A 166 0.86 -0.87 -9.00
CA ASN A 166 2.17 -0.33 -8.68
C ASN A 166 3.13 -0.39 -9.87
N PHE A 167 4.05 0.55 -9.92
CA PHE A 167 5.17 0.57 -10.86
C PHE A 167 6.50 0.73 -10.12
N ASP A 168 7.57 0.26 -10.76
CA ASP A 168 8.93 0.29 -10.22
C ASP A 168 9.76 1.44 -10.79
N SER A 169 9.29 2.05 -11.91
CA SER A 169 9.94 3.21 -12.52
C SER A 169 8.94 4.08 -13.30
N ASN A 170 9.24 5.37 -13.40
CA ASN A 170 8.47 6.32 -14.23
C ASN A 170 8.38 5.86 -15.70
N GLU A 171 9.45 5.26 -16.22
CA GLU A 171 9.52 4.77 -17.60
C GLU A 171 8.55 3.60 -17.82
N GLN A 172 8.46 2.68 -16.87
CA GLN A 172 7.49 1.59 -16.90
C GLN A 172 6.05 2.12 -16.88
N MET A 173 5.76 3.08 -16.00
CA MET A 173 4.47 3.74 -15.91
C MET A 173 4.14 4.44 -17.23
N TYR A 174 5.08 5.25 -17.76
CA TYR A 174 4.92 5.97 -19.02
C TYR A 174 4.57 5.04 -20.19
N ILE A 175 5.27 3.91 -20.35
CA ILE A 175 5.01 2.96 -21.44
C ILE A 175 3.55 2.48 -21.42
N LYS A 176 3.00 2.16 -20.26
CA LYS A 176 1.61 1.72 -20.14
C LYS A 176 0.62 2.84 -20.49
N VAL A 177 0.83 4.02 -19.95
CA VAL A 177 -0.02 5.20 -20.19
C VAL A 177 0.00 5.60 -21.67
N ALA A 178 1.18 5.68 -22.27
CA ALA A 178 1.35 6.01 -23.70
C ALA A 178 0.73 4.95 -24.63
N ASN A 179 0.64 3.68 -24.18
CA ASN A 179 -0.06 2.63 -24.91
C ASN A 179 -1.59 2.62 -24.65
N GLY A 180 -2.12 3.60 -23.90
CA GLY A 180 -3.55 3.80 -23.71
C GLY A 180 -4.16 3.01 -22.54
N GLU A 181 -3.36 2.44 -21.63
CA GLU A 181 -3.89 1.86 -20.40
C GLU A 181 -4.52 2.97 -19.55
N SER A 182 -5.75 2.73 -19.06
CA SER A 182 -6.53 3.75 -18.37
C SER A 182 -6.40 3.64 -16.87
N TYR A 183 -6.02 4.75 -16.27
CA TYR A 183 -6.02 5.01 -14.83
C TYR A 183 -6.76 6.32 -14.57
N ASP A 184 -7.19 6.55 -13.34
CA ASP A 184 -7.85 7.80 -12.94
C ASP A 184 -6.85 8.76 -12.29
N ILE A 185 -5.84 8.22 -11.58
CA ILE A 185 -4.74 8.99 -10.99
C ILE A 185 -3.42 8.26 -11.28
N LEU A 186 -2.38 9.04 -11.60
CA LEU A 186 -0.98 8.61 -11.62
C LEU A 186 -0.21 9.43 -10.58
N VAL A 187 0.88 8.87 -10.04
CA VAL A 187 1.76 9.56 -9.10
C VAL A 187 3.22 9.54 -9.60
N PRO A 188 3.52 10.21 -10.73
CA PRO A 188 4.86 10.31 -11.29
C PRO A 188 5.72 11.36 -10.58
N SER A 189 7.03 11.28 -10.82
CA SER A 189 7.98 12.33 -10.44
C SER A 189 7.95 13.51 -11.43
N ASP A 190 8.43 14.65 -10.99
CA ASP A 190 8.48 15.94 -11.66
C ASP A 190 8.89 15.87 -13.15
N TYR A 191 10.03 15.26 -13.47
CA TYR A 191 10.52 15.17 -14.86
C TYR A 191 9.61 14.35 -15.77
N MET A 192 8.91 13.38 -15.20
CA MET A 192 7.97 12.56 -15.96
C MET A 192 6.64 13.31 -16.14
N ILE A 193 6.23 14.13 -15.17
CA ILE A 193 5.07 15.02 -15.30
C ILE A 193 5.33 15.99 -16.45
N GLU A 194 6.50 16.65 -16.50
CA GLU A 194 6.89 17.53 -17.59
C GLU A 194 6.76 16.83 -18.94
N ARG A 195 7.27 15.61 -19.06
CA ARG A 195 7.18 14.80 -20.28
C ARG A 195 5.72 14.49 -20.67
N LEU A 196 4.91 14.05 -19.70
CA LEU A 196 3.50 13.74 -19.94
C LEU A 196 2.70 14.96 -20.39
N ILE A 197 3.03 16.16 -19.85
CA ILE A 197 2.45 17.44 -20.30
C ILE A 197 2.85 17.74 -21.75
N GLN A 198 4.15 17.64 -22.08
CA GLN A 198 4.68 17.90 -23.42
C GLN A 198 4.08 16.96 -24.48
N GLU A 199 3.79 15.72 -24.12
CA GLU A 199 3.18 14.73 -25.00
C GLU A 199 1.64 14.75 -24.98
N ASP A 200 1.03 15.72 -24.29
CA ASP A 200 -0.42 15.93 -24.24
C ASP A 200 -1.19 14.72 -23.67
N LEU A 201 -0.61 14.03 -22.68
CA LEU A 201 -1.18 12.83 -22.05
C LEU A 201 -1.96 13.12 -20.77
N LEU A 202 -1.80 14.31 -20.17
CA LEU A 202 -2.48 14.71 -18.94
C LEU A 202 -3.68 15.62 -19.24
N MET A 203 -4.66 15.57 -18.36
CA MET A 203 -5.77 16.49 -18.33
C MET A 203 -5.36 17.76 -17.57
N GLU A 204 -5.66 18.93 -18.13
CA GLU A 204 -5.57 20.18 -17.37
C GLU A 204 -6.58 20.17 -16.22
N LEU A 205 -6.11 20.45 -15.00
CA LEU A 205 -6.91 20.38 -13.81
C LEU A 205 -7.83 21.59 -13.68
N ASP A 206 -9.02 21.37 -13.19
CA ASP A 206 -9.93 22.43 -12.78
C ASP A 206 -9.42 23.04 -11.47
N THR A 207 -8.85 24.23 -11.55
CA THR A 207 -8.25 24.92 -10.41
C THR A 207 -9.23 25.17 -9.26
N GLU A 208 -10.52 25.38 -9.56
CA GLU A 208 -11.54 25.55 -8.52
C GLU A 208 -11.72 24.26 -7.69
N LYS A 209 -11.51 23.09 -8.31
CA LYS A 209 -11.64 21.79 -7.63
C LYS A 209 -10.45 21.39 -6.79
N ILE A 210 -9.25 21.90 -7.09
CA ILE A 210 -8.02 21.58 -6.34
C ILE A 210 -7.55 22.70 -5.42
N GLN A 211 -8.17 23.87 -5.46
CA GLN A 211 -7.75 25.03 -4.66
C GLN A 211 -7.70 24.70 -3.17
N SER A 212 -8.68 23.95 -2.66
CA SER A 212 -8.73 23.56 -1.25
C SER A 212 -7.57 22.64 -0.83
N ALA A 213 -6.99 21.88 -1.76
CA ALA A 213 -5.78 21.09 -1.53
C ALA A 213 -4.54 21.99 -1.56
N LEU A 214 -4.42 22.84 -2.58
CA LEU A 214 -3.26 23.73 -2.74
C LEU A 214 -3.13 24.74 -1.60
N ASP A 215 -4.25 25.21 -1.03
CA ASP A 215 -4.26 26.15 0.10
C ASP A 215 -3.69 25.53 1.41
N LEU A 216 -3.54 24.21 1.47
CA LEU A 216 -2.98 23.49 2.62
C LEU A 216 -1.48 23.23 2.47
N TYR A 217 -0.88 23.54 1.32
CA TYR A 217 0.47 23.11 0.98
C TYR A 217 1.51 24.18 1.23
N VAL A 218 2.73 23.75 1.53
CA VAL A 218 3.88 24.64 1.64
C VAL A 218 4.21 25.28 0.29
N GLU A 219 4.61 26.55 0.31
CA GLU A 219 4.93 27.34 -0.90
C GLU A 219 6.06 26.69 -1.73
N ASP A 220 7.00 26.00 -1.07
CA ASP A 220 8.20 25.42 -1.70
C ASP A 220 7.88 24.30 -2.71
N VAL A 221 6.71 23.68 -2.65
CA VAL A 221 6.30 22.62 -3.57
C VAL A 221 5.27 23.08 -4.61
N LEU A 222 4.85 24.34 -4.55
CA LEU A 222 3.91 24.94 -5.49
C LEU A 222 4.64 25.70 -6.61
N ASP A 223 3.98 25.87 -7.75
CA ASP A 223 4.49 26.66 -8.89
C ASP A 223 5.88 26.22 -9.38
N LEU A 224 6.16 24.92 -9.29
CA LEU A 224 7.45 24.37 -9.72
C LEU A 224 7.60 24.40 -11.25
N SER A 225 8.85 24.47 -11.72
CA SER A 225 9.20 24.70 -13.13
C SER A 225 8.65 23.65 -14.12
N TYR A 226 8.34 22.44 -13.65
CA TYR A 226 7.77 21.37 -14.49
C TYR A 226 6.26 21.55 -14.76
N ASP A 227 5.56 22.31 -13.89
CA ASP A 227 4.13 22.62 -14.01
C ASP A 227 3.83 23.98 -13.36
N PRO A 228 4.26 25.10 -13.98
CA PRO A 228 4.01 26.43 -13.43
C PRO A 228 2.52 26.71 -13.26
N GLY A 229 2.13 27.12 -12.04
CA GLY A 229 0.73 27.37 -11.67
C GLY A 229 -0.07 26.14 -11.31
N ASN A 230 0.53 24.97 -11.20
CA ASN A 230 -0.11 23.69 -10.83
C ASN A 230 -1.33 23.37 -11.72
N HIS A 231 -1.17 23.54 -13.04
CA HIS A 231 -2.25 23.30 -14.00
C HIS A 231 -2.54 21.83 -14.28
N TYR A 232 -1.57 20.94 -14.02
CA TYR A 232 -1.67 19.51 -14.34
C TYR A 232 -1.43 18.60 -13.15
N SER A 233 -0.86 19.13 -12.05
CA SER A 233 -0.39 18.31 -10.95
C SER A 233 -0.72 18.91 -9.57
N VAL A 234 -0.97 18.03 -8.61
CA VAL A 234 -1.11 18.38 -7.19
C VAL A 234 -0.01 17.64 -6.43
N PRO A 235 0.93 18.36 -5.79
CA PRO A 235 2.04 17.76 -5.06
C PRO A 235 1.57 16.68 -4.07
N TYR A 236 2.33 15.59 -3.97
CA TYR A 236 2.02 14.47 -3.10
C TYR A 236 3.08 14.30 -2.02
N PHE A 237 4.27 13.91 -2.43
CA PHE A 237 5.45 13.89 -1.57
C PHE A 237 6.60 14.66 -2.21
N TRP A 238 7.49 15.12 -1.37
CA TRP A 238 8.73 15.73 -1.83
C TRP A 238 9.88 15.28 -0.95
N GLY A 239 11.09 15.48 -1.44
CA GLY A 239 12.29 15.09 -0.74
C GLY A 239 13.52 15.42 -1.53
N SER A 240 14.66 15.16 -0.91
CA SER A 240 15.99 15.37 -1.45
C SER A 240 16.76 14.06 -1.56
N VAL A 241 17.94 14.13 -2.15
CA VAL A 241 18.95 13.08 -2.08
C VAL A 241 20.11 13.55 -1.25
N GLY A 242 20.60 12.73 -0.35
CA GLY A 242 21.70 13.06 0.52
C GLY A 242 22.65 11.91 0.76
N ILE A 243 23.48 12.09 1.75
CA ILE A 243 24.49 11.14 2.20
C ILE A 243 24.01 10.50 3.49
N VAL A 244 23.68 9.21 3.45
CA VAL A 244 23.54 8.40 4.67
C VAL A 244 24.93 7.93 5.08
N TYR A 245 25.24 7.97 6.38
CA TYR A 245 26.57 7.65 6.85
C TYR A 245 26.59 7.02 8.25
N ASP A 246 27.57 6.14 8.48
CA ASP A 246 27.86 5.55 9.80
C ASP A 246 28.63 6.59 10.64
N THR A 247 28.02 7.11 11.69
CA THR A 247 28.60 8.16 12.57
C THR A 247 29.84 7.71 13.32
N ASN A 248 30.06 6.39 13.43
CA ASN A 248 31.27 5.83 14.04
C ASN A 248 32.47 5.81 13.06
N LYS A 249 32.24 5.93 11.74
CA LYS A 249 33.27 5.89 10.71
C LYS A 249 33.52 7.25 10.08
N VAL A 250 32.48 8.06 9.91
CA VAL A 250 32.48 9.36 9.23
C VAL A 250 32.03 10.43 10.18
N SER A 251 32.80 11.50 10.30
CA SER A 251 32.43 12.64 11.12
C SER A 251 31.63 13.69 10.32
N LEU A 252 30.75 14.41 11.01
CA LEU A 252 30.02 15.52 10.40
C LEU A 252 30.95 16.58 9.83
N GLU A 253 32.10 16.85 10.50
CA GLU A 253 33.10 17.81 10.04
C GLU A 253 33.70 17.40 8.68
N GLU A 254 33.96 16.09 8.44
CA GLU A 254 34.44 15.61 7.14
C GLU A 254 33.38 15.79 6.05
N LEU A 255 32.10 15.62 6.38
CA LEU A 255 30.98 15.81 5.44
C LEU A 255 30.81 17.31 5.10
N GLU A 256 30.87 18.20 6.09
CA GLU A 256 30.77 19.64 5.88
C GLU A 256 31.94 20.19 5.04
N GLU A 257 33.14 19.66 5.25
CA GLU A 257 34.36 20.09 4.51
C GLU A 257 34.35 19.60 3.06
N GLN A 258 33.94 18.32 2.83
CA GLN A 258 34.10 17.67 1.53
C GLN A 258 32.80 17.68 0.70
N GLY A 259 31.64 17.68 1.35
CA GLY A 259 30.35 17.56 0.70
C GLY A 259 30.31 16.32 -0.22
N TRP A 260 29.83 16.50 -1.46
CA TRP A 260 29.79 15.40 -2.43
C TRP A 260 31.16 14.82 -2.80
N ASN A 261 32.25 15.56 -2.60
CA ASN A 261 33.60 15.06 -2.89
C ASN A 261 34.07 13.98 -1.92
N ILE A 262 33.34 13.74 -0.81
CA ILE A 262 33.63 12.64 0.12
C ILE A 262 33.55 11.28 -0.59
N PHE A 263 32.75 11.17 -1.66
CA PHE A 263 32.68 9.96 -2.50
C PHE A 263 33.95 9.70 -3.34
N LEU A 264 34.93 10.61 -3.32
CA LEU A 264 36.27 10.41 -3.89
C LEU A 264 37.36 10.31 -2.80
N ASN A 265 37.00 10.28 -1.52
CA ASN A 265 37.96 10.15 -0.43
C ASN A 265 38.41 8.69 -0.30
N GLU A 266 39.68 8.42 -0.62
CA GLU A 266 40.27 7.07 -0.59
C GLU A 266 40.18 6.38 0.79
N LYS A 267 39.96 7.13 1.87
CA LYS A 267 39.69 6.58 3.21
C LYS A 267 38.52 5.60 3.20
N TYR A 268 37.53 5.83 2.33
CA TYR A 268 36.29 5.06 2.25
C TYR A 268 36.25 4.10 1.05
N LYS A 269 37.39 3.82 0.43
CA LYS A 269 37.46 2.89 -0.71
C LYS A 269 36.85 1.52 -0.37
N GLY A 270 35.89 1.06 -1.19
CA GLY A 270 35.16 -0.19 -0.99
C GLY A 270 34.10 -0.15 0.09
N ASP A 271 33.96 1.00 0.81
CA ASP A 271 33.03 1.17 1.92
C ASP A 271 31.93 2.19 1.58
N ILE A 272 31.46 2.19 0.32
CA ILE A 272 30.49 3.13 -0.25
C ILE A 272 29.37 2.39 -0.97
N TYR A 273 28.13 2.82 -0.78
CA TYR A 273 26.98 2.53 -1.63
C TYR A 273 26.66 3.69 -2.56
N LEU A 274 26.39 3.38 -3.83
CA LEU A 274 25.74 4.30 -4.76
C LEU A 274 24.38 3.75 -5.14
N TYR A 275 23.39 4.64 -5.22
CA TYR A 275 22.07 4.25 -5.70
C TYR A 275 22.10 4.06 -7.23
N ASP A 276 21.44 3.03 -7.74
CA ASP A 276 21.36 2.72 -9.18
C ASP A 276 20.37 3.68 -9.88
N SER A 277 20.75 4.94 -9.91
CA SER A 277 20.05 6.05 -10.55
C SER A 277 21.06 6.89 -11.34
N GLU A 278 20.90 6.91 -12.65
CA GLU A 278 21.73 7.76 -13.53
C GLU A 278 21.54 9.24 -13.15
N ARG A 279 20.32 9.66 -12.90
CA ARG A 279 19.95 11.03 -12.61
C ARG A 279 20.60 11.54 -11.32
N ASP A 280 20.49 10.76 -10.25
CA ASP A 280 21.05 11.15 -8.95
C ASP A 280 22.58 11.06 -8.93
N SER A 281 23.15 10.09 -9.64
CA SER A 281 24.59 10.01 -9.85
C SER A 281 25.14 11.24 -10.57
N PHE A 282 24.50 11.69 -11.66
CA PHE A 282 24.88 12.91 -12.36
C PHE A 282 24.63 14.17 -11.51
N MET A 283 23.53 14.25 -10.75
CA MET A 283 23.28 15.33 -9.80
C MET A 283 24.45 15.46 -8.81
N MET A 284 24.84 14.37 -8.16
CA MET A 284 25.95 14.32 -7.21
C MET A 284 27.25 14.86 -7.84
N ALA A 285 27.60 14.39 -9.04
CA ALA A 285 28.82 14.78 -9.74
C ALA A 285 28.78 16.25 -10.19
N LEU A 286 27.66 16.73 -10.74
CA LEU A 286 27.48 18.13 -11.14
C LEU A 286 27.59 19.06 -9.94
N LYS A 287 26.94 18.72 -8.82
CA LYS A 287 27.01 19.48 -7.58
C LYS A 287 28.42 19.47 -6.96
N ALA A 288 29.11 18.33 -7.00
CA ALA A 288 30.51 18.24 -6.55
C ALA A 288 31.43 19.18 -7.34
N LEU A 289 31.14 19.40 -8.61
CA LEU A 289 31.88 20.30 -9.52
C LEU A 289 31.38 21.75 -9.47
N GLY A 290 30.30 22.05 -8.73
CA GLY A 290 29.72 23.38 -8.60
C GLY A 290 28.80 23.80 -9.75
N TYR A 291 28.31 22.83 -10.52
CA TYR A 291 27.39 23.04 -11.64
C TYR A 291 25.93 22.93 -11.22
N SER A 292 25.04 23.39 -12.08
CA SER A 292 23.60 23.11 -11.94
C SER A 292 23.32 21.62 -12.19
N MET A 293 22.48 21.00 -11.36
CA MET A 293 22.04 19.63 -11.62
C MET A 293 21.21 19.50 -12.92
N ASN A 294 20.62 20.60 -13.37
CA ASN A 294 19.84 20.70 -14.59
C ASN A 294 20.64 21.28 -15.76
N SER A 295 21.99 21.18 -15.72
CA SER A 295 22.83 21.64 -16.81
C SER A 295 22.60 20.85 -18.07
N ASP A 296 22.41 21.55 -19.21
CA ASP A 296 22.37 21.03 -20.58
C ASP A 296 23.69 21.24 -21.33
N SER A 297 24.71 21.77 -20.64
CA SER A 297 26.06 22.01 -21.19
C SER A 297 26.78 20.68 -21.40
N GLU A 298 27.06 20.34 -22.67
CA GLU A 298 27.82 19.13 -23.00
C GLU A 298 29.16 19.05 -22.26
N THR A 299 29.83 20.20 -22.05
CA THR A 299 31.13 20.27 -21.34
C THR A 299 30.93 19.89 -19.87
N GLU A 300 29.96 20.46 -19.18
CA GLU A 300 29.70 20.16 -17.77
C GLU A 300 29.27 18.72 -17.55
N ILE A 301 28.41 18.20 -18.44
CA ILE A 301 27.99 16.80 -18.44
C ILE A 301 29.18 15.86 -18.64
N GLN A 302 30.09 16.19 -19.55
CA GLN A 302 31.31 15.40 -19.76
C GLN A 302 32.30 15.46 -18.58
N GLU A 303 32.38 16.58 -17.88
CA GLU A 303 33.16 16.68 -16.65
C GLU A 303 32.55 15.88 -15.50
N ALA A 304 31.24 15.94 -15.32
CA ALA A 304 30.50 15.12 -14.37
C ALA A 304 30.67 13.62 -14.66
N TYR A 305 30.60 13.23 -15.92
CA TYR A 305 30.87 11.85 -16.34
C TYR A 305 32.27 11.38 -15.96
N LYS A 306 33.29 12.21 -16.17
CA LYS A 306 34.69 11.89 -15.77
C LYS A 306 34.82 11.75 -14.25
N TRP A 307 34.14 12.60 -13.50
CA TRP A 307 34.10 12.53 -12.04
C TRP A 307 33.46 11.19 -11.57
N LEU A 308 32.33 10.79 -12.17
CA LEU A 308 31.68 9.51 -11.88
C LEU A 308 32.57 8.31 -12.26
N ILE A 309 33.22 8.34 -13.42
CA ILE A 309 34.17 7.28 -13.82
C ILE A 309 35.32 7.19 -12.83
N GLN A 310 35.86 8.33 -12.38
CA GLN A 310 36.88 8.34 -11.32
C GLN A 310 36.34 7.70 -10.04
N CYS A 311 35.15 8.08 -9.58
CA CYS A 311 34.52 7.51 -8.39
C CYS A 311 34.42 5.97 -8.50
N VAL A 312 33.84 5.47 -9.57
CA VAL A 312 33.67 4.02 -9.77
C VAL A 312 35.00 3.29 -9.84
N GLN A 313 36.00 3.84 -10.57
CA GLN A 313 37.28 3.17 -10.78
C GLN A 313 38.22 3.22 -9.58
N THR A 314 38.16 4.29 -8.77
CA THR A 314 39.08 4.45 -7.64
C THR A 314 38.46 4.00 -6.33
N MET A 315 37.17 4.24 -6.14
CA MET A 315 36.49 3.99 -4.87
C MET A 315 35.82 2.61 -4.78
N GLU A 316 35.62 1.95 -5.91
CA GLU A 316 35.01 0.62 -5.98
C GLU A 316 33.66 0.55 -5.20
N PRO A 317 32.73 1.49 -5.45
CA PRO A 317 31.45 1.50 -4.76
C PRO A 317 30.61 0.28 -5.16
N GLU A 318 29.74 -0.15 -4.28
CA GLU A 318 28.69 -1.10 -4.59
C GLU A 318 27.44 -0.33 -5.05
N ILE A 319 26.93 -0.67 -6.25
CA ILE A 319 25.75 -0.05 -6.82
C ILE A 319 24.56 -0.91 -6.43
N VAL A 320 23.56 -0.29 -5.78
CA VAL A 320 22.39 -0.96 -5.21
C VAL A 320 21.13 -0.13 -5.47
N THR A 321 19.98 -0.74 -5.30
CA THR A 321 18.68 -0.06 -5.25
C THR A 321 18.18 0.00 -3.79
N ASP A 322 16.98 -0.45 -3.51
CA ASP A 322 16.38 -0.42 -2.18
C ASP A 322 17.12 -1.26 -1.13
N GLU A 323 18.05 -2.14 -1.57
CA GLU A 323 18.92 -2.87 -0.64
C GLU A 323 19.78 -1.95 0.22
N ILE A 324 20.00 -0.69 -0.18
CA ILE A 324 20.74 0.29 0.62
C ILE A 324 20.05 0.52 1.97
N ILE A 325 18.73 0.47 2.03
CA ILE A 325 17.93 0.71 3.23
C ILE A 325 18.33 -0.29 4.33
N ASP A 326 18.17 -1.58 4.07
CA ASP A 326 18.54 -2.62 5.02
C ASP A 326 20.04 -2.67 5.33
N ASN A 327 20.87 -2.39 4.31
CA ASN A 327 22.31 -2.43 4.44
C ASN A 327 22.85 -1.30 5.31
N MET A 328 22.32 -0.07 5.15
CA MET A 328 22.73 1.07 5.95
C MET A 328 22.09 1.06 7.35
N ALA A 329 20.88 0.55 7.52
CA ALA A 329 20.32 0.28 8.84
C ALA A 329 21.20 -0.66 9.68
N GLN A 330 21.99 -1.53 9.03
CA GLN A 330 22.99 -2.39 9.67
C GLN A 330 24.40 -1.77 9.69
N ALA A 331 24.58 -0.53 9.26
CA ALA A 331 25.87 0.18 9.15
C ALA A 331 26.96 -0.64 8.42
N ARG A 332 26.57 -1.38 7.34
CA ARG A 332 27.50 -2.28 6.64
C ARG A 332 28.60 -1.55 5.92
N LYS A 333 28.33 -0.29 5.47
CA LYS A 333 29.32 0.60 4.85
C LYS A 333 29.37 1.95 5.54
N ALA A 334 30.39 2.75 5.21
CA ALA A 334 30.59 4.05 5.81
C ALA A 334 29.66 5.12 5.22
N LEU A 335 29.40 5.05 3.91
CA LEU A 335 28.68 6.07 3.16
C LEU A 335 27.69 5.45 2.18
N GLY A 336 26.57 6.15 1.95
CA GLY A 336 25.62 5.80 0.89
C GLY A 336 24.91 7.04 0.33
N LEU A 337 24.60 6.99 -0.96
CA LEU A 337 23.71 7.95 -1.62
C LEU A 337 22.28 7.45 -1.46
N VAL A 338 21.38 8.23 -0.84
CA VAL A 338 20.04 7.77 -0.50
C VAL A 338 19.02 8.91 -0.54
N TYR A 339 17.76 8.58 -0.74
CA TYR A 339 16.64 9.53 -0.62
C TYR A 339 16.35 9.87 0.84
N SER A 340 15.88 11.09 1.09
CA SER A 340 15.60 11.61 2.44
C SER A 340 14.57 10.77 3.21
N GLY A 341 13.51 10.27 2.55
CA GLY A 341 12.52 9.41 3.17
C GLY A 341 13.11 8.08 3.63
N ASP A 342 13.92 7.44 2.79
CA ASP A 342 14.61 6.19 3.14
C ASP A 342 15.62 6.42 4.27
N ALA A 343 16.31 7.57 4.27
CA ALA A 343 17.23 7.95 5.34
C ALA A 343 16.50 8.07 6.68
N THR A 344 15.30 8.65 6.71
CA THR A 344 14.46 8.73 7.91
C THR A 344 14.17 7.35 8.48
N TYR A 345 13.78 6.40 7.62
CA TYR A 345 13.58 5.02 8.05
C TYR A 345 14.87 4.37 8.58
N ILE A 346 15.99 4.51 7.85
CA ILE A 346 17.29 3.97 8.25
C ILE A 346 17.69 4.49 9.65
N MET A 347 17.55 5.79 9.89
CA MET A 347 17.88 6.42 11.18
C MET A 347 16.93 5.96 12.29
N SER A 348 15.68 5.64 12.00
CA SER A 348 14.75 5.09 12.99
C SER A 348 15.14 3.67 13.43
N GLU A 349 15.78 2.89 12.55
CA GLU A 349 16.26 1.54 12.85
C GLU A 349 17.66 1.52 13.50
N ASN A 350 18.46 2.59 13.32
CA ASN A 350 19.84 2.64 13.83
C ASN A 350 20.29 4.06 14.18
N GLU A 351 20.43 4.34 15.49
CA GLU A 351 20.88 5.63 16.04
C GLU A 351 22.33 6.00 15.67
N ASP A 352 23.15 5.04 15.24
CA ASP A 352 24.53 5.24 14.80
C ASP A 352 24.62 5.66 13.33
N VAL A 353 23.50 5.85 12.65
CA VAL A 353 23.45 6.33 11.26
C VAL A 353 22.91 7.75 11.22
N GLY A 354 23.54 8.60 10.40
CA GLY A 354 23.11 9.97 10.17
C GLY A 354 22.78 10.21 8.70
N TYR A 355 22.09 11.32 8.44
CA TYR A 355 21.82 11.84 7.10
C TYR A 355 22.38 13.27 6.96
N PHE A 356 22.97 13.57 5.81
CA PHE A 356 23.59 14.84 5.54
C PHE A 356 23.33 15.33 4.11
N GLU A 357 22.86 16.55 3.99
CA GLU A 357 22.74 17.26 2.71
C GLU A 357 23.90 18.22 2.51
N PRO A 358 24.76 18.00 1.49
CA PRO A 358 25.89 18.85 1.25
C PRO A 358 25.51 20.31 0.89
N LEU A 359 26.25 21.27 1.42
CA LEU A 359 26.05 22.70 1.12
C LEU A 359 26.22 23.07 -0.36
N GLN A 360 26.79 22.18 -1.17
CA GLN A 360 26.84 22.30 -2.64
C GLN A 360 25.47 22.22 -3.27
N GLY A 361 24.46 21.84 -2.49
CA GLY A 361 23.09 21.62 -2.89
C GLY A 361 22.83 20.20 -3.38
N THR A 362 21.56 19.86 -3.47
CA THR A 362 21.05 18.57 -3.93
C THR A 362 19.88 18.77 -4.88
N ASN A 363 19.23 17.70 -5.32
CA ASN A 363 17.94 17.80 -5.99
C ASN A 363 16.82 18.00 -4.96
N LEU A 364 15.83 18.76 -5.33
CA LEU A 364 14.49 18.71 -4.76
C LEU A 364 13.66 17.90 -5.74
N ARG A 365 13.12 16.77 -5.30
CA ARG A 365 12.21 15.92 -6.06
C ARG A 365 10.80 16.11 -5.53
N CYS A 366 9.87 16.30 -6.43
CA CYS A 366 8.45 16.33 -6.11
C CYS A 366 7.73 15.27 -6.93
N ASP A 367 7.06 14.35 -6.23
CA ASP A 367 6.12 13.42 -6.85
C ASP A 367 4.72 14.02 -6.67
N ALA A 368 3.91 13.99 -7.73
CA ALA A 368 2.61 14.64 -7.68
C ALA A 368 1.51 13.77 -8.30
N MET A 369 0.30 13.95 -7.80
CA MET A 369 -0.90 13.33 -8.36
C MET A 369 -1.31 14.07 -9.63
N VAL A 370 -1.50 13.32 -10.71
CA VAL A 370 -1.94 13.83 -12.01
C VAL A 370 -3.11 12.99 -12.54
N ILE A 371 -3.97 13.59 -13.35
CA ILE A 371 -5.11 12.91 -13.97
C ILE A 371 -4.80 12.72 -15.46
N PRO A 372 -4.67 11.48 -15.97
CA PRO A 372 -4.45 11.24 -17.39
C PRO A 372 -5.70 11.56 -18.21
N LYS A 373 -5.52 11.96 -19.47
CA LYS A 373 -6.64 12.34 -20.37
C LYS A 373 -7.69 11.25 -20.60
N ASN A 374 -7.31 10.00 -20.46
CA ASN A 374 -8.20 8.85 -20.63
C ASN A 374 -8.84 8.36 -19.33
N ALA A 375 -8.73 9.12 -18.23
CA ALA A 375 -9.36 8.82 -16.95
C ALA A 375 -10.88 8.66 -17.11
N GLN A 376 -11.44 7.66 -16.40
CA GLN A 376 -12.86 7.33 -16.50
C GLN A 376 -13.69 7.94 -15.37
N ASN A 377 -13.07 8.17 -14.20
CA ASN A 377 -13.75 8.61 -12.98
C ASN A 377 -13.13 9.93 -12.47
N VAL A 378 -13.15 10.96 -13.30
CA VAL A 378 -12.47 12.24 -13.06
C VAL A 378 -12.95 12.92 -11.76
N GLU A 379 -14.26 12.95 -11.51
CA GLU A 379 -14.79 13.55 -10.27
C GLU A 379 -14.33 12.80 -9.02
N LEU A 380 -14.26 11.49 -9.11
CA LEU A 380 -13.76 10.66 -8.00
C LEU A 380 -12.23 10.82 -7.82
N ALA A 381 -11.49 11.11 -8.91
CA ALA A 381 -10.08 11.44 -8.83
C ALA A 381 -9.85 12.76 -8.08
N TYR A 382 -10.63 13.81 -8.37
CA TYR A 382 -10.58 15.07 -7.62
C TYR A 382 -10.93 14.87 -6.13
N GLU A 383 -11.92 14.04 -5.84
CA GLU A 383 -12.30 13.73 -4.45
C GLU A 383 -11.14 13.09 -3.70
N PHE A 384 -10.45 12.10 -4.33
CA PHE A 384 -9.28 11.47 -3.71
C PHE A 384 -8.10 12.43 -3.53
N ILE A 385 -7.82 13.25 -4.52
CA ILE A 385 -6.75 14.27 -4.46
C ILE A 385 -6.98 15.21 -3.28
N ASN A 386 -8.19 15.75 -3.14
CA ASN A 386 -8.53 16.63 -2.03
C ASN A 386 -8.51 15.89 -0.69
N TYR A 387 -8.97 14.63 -0.64
CA TYR A 387 -8.92 13.81 0.57
C TYR A 387 -7.50 13.54 1.04
N ALA A 388 -6.61 13.17 0.11
CA ALA A 388 -5.20 12.90 0.40
C ALA A 388 -4.44 14.16 0.86
N ALA A 389 -4.90 15.35 0.45
CA ALA A 389 -4.31 16.63 0.84
C ALA A 389 -4.75 17.10 2.24
N GLN A 390 -5.90 16.63 2.77
CA GLN A 390 -6.34 16.97 4.12
C GLN A 390 -5.37 16.41 5.17
N TYR A 391 -5.41 17.00 6.38
CA TYR A 391 -4.52 16.64 7.48
C TYR A 391 -4.46 15.13 7.73
N GLU A 392 -5.62 14.47 7.91
CA GLU A 392 -5.67 13.04 8.23
C GLU A 392 -5.06 12.17 7.12
N GLY A 393 -5.37 12.45 5.85
CA GLY A 393 -4.81 11.73 4.70
C GLY A 393 -3.31 11.98 4.52
N ALA A 394 -2.88 13.23 4.63
CA ALA A 394 -1.48 13.62 4.52
C ALA A 394 -0.65 13.06 5.67
N TYR A 395 -1.18 13.07 6.90
CA TYR A 395 -0.51 12.53 8.09
C TYR A 395 -0.36 11.00 8.00
N ASP A 396 -1.43 10.26 7.63
CA ASP A 396 -1.35 8.80 7.44
C ASP A 396 -0.32 8.44 6.37
N ASN A 397 -0.28 9.19 5.27
CA ASN A 397 0.70 9.02 4.21
C ASN A 397 2.14 9.27 4.70
N SER A 398 2.43 10.44 5.24
CA SER A 398 3.80 10.84 5.59
C SER A 398 4.35 10.04 6.76
N SER A 399 3.54 9.76 7.79
CA SER A 399 3.96 8.98 8.95
C SER A 399 4.28 7.53 8.62
N TYR A 400 3.62 6.96 7.59
CA TYR A 400 3.86 5.59 7.15
C TYR A 400 5.03 5.49 6.17
N VAL A 401 5.06 6.38 5.17
CA VAL A 401 6.04 6.32 4.07
C VAL A 401 7.38 6.96 4.46
N GLY A 402 7.38 7.94 5.36
CA GLY A 402 8.58 8.63 5.83
C GLY A 402 9.05 9.79 4.94
N TYR A 403 8.32 10.11 3.85
CA TYR A 403 8.62 11.27 3.01
C TYR A 403 7.96 12.54 3.52
N SER A 404 8.56 13.69 3.19
CA SER A 404 8.06 15.00 3.58
C SER A 404 6.68 15.26 2.99
N SER A 405 5.76 15.65 3.86
CA SER A 405 4.40 16.02 3.45
C SER A 405 4.40 17.31 2.65
N SER A 406 3.55 17.39 1.64
CA SER A 406 3.22 18.66 0.98
C SER A 406 2.28 19.52 1.83
N ASN A 407 1.53 18.93 2.76
CA ASN A 407 0.66 19.65 3.69
C ASN A 407 1.51 20.33 4.79
N GLU A 408 1.35 21.66 4.94
CA GLU A 408 2.16 22.49 5.83
C GLU A 408 1.99 22.11 7.31
N GLU A 409 0.78 21.81 7.74
CA GLU A 409 0.51 21.44 9.14
C GLU A 409 1.17 20.10 9.49
N VAL A 410 1.06 19.11 8.61
CA VAL A 410 1.68 17.79 8.78
C VAL A 410 3.21 17.87 8.73
N LEU A 411 3.77 18.68 7.78
CA LEU A 411 5.21 18.88 7.67
C LEU A 411 5.81 19.49 8.95
N ASN A 412 5.06 20.37 9.61
CA ASN A 412 5.53 21.01 10.85
C ASN A 412 5.40 20.10 12.09
N GLU A 413 4.61 19.03 12.00
CA GLU A 413 4.40 18.09 13.11
C GLU A 413 5.35 16.89 13.07
N LEU A 414 5.68 16.39 11.88
CA LEU A 414 6.57 15.23 11.67
C LEU A 414 8.01 15.64 11.45
#